data_e00758371c73e66339a41f85387f9079
#
_entry.id   e00758371c73e66339a41f85387f9079
#
_cell.length_a   1.000
_cell.length_b   1.000
_cell.length_c   1.000
_cell.angle_alpha   90.00
_cell.angle_beta   90.00
_cell.angle_gamma   90.00
#
_symmetry.space_group_name_H-M   'P 1'
#
loop_
_entity.id
_entity.type
_entity.pdbx_description
1 polymer ?
#
loop_
_entity_poly.entity_id
_entity_poly.type
_entity_poly.pdbx_seq_one_letter_code
_entity_poly.pdbx_strand_id
1 'polypeptide(L)'
;MAKIGVFDSGYGGLTILDAIRRELPQYDYLYLGDNARAPYGTHSFDVIYRYTLEAVKYLLEQDCALVILACNTASAKALRTIQQRDLPLINGDGLRETGYGKRNVLGVIRPTVEAVPGITKTGHVGILATPATVSSESYVLELEKIYEGLPVTGDGLRVTQQACPMWVPLIEAGEHNKAGADYFVEEYLRAILEKDPQIDTLVLGCTHYPLLKEKIDRCADRIQTALRADRTKTNSPIQIISQGDLVANSLKDYLQRHPEYREQLSQGGSCTYLTTENADRFSQSASLFIGSPVQAEHIAL
;
A
#
# COMPACT_ATOMS: atom_id res chain seq x y z
N MET A 1 22.52 -0.15 15.64
CA MET A 1 21.06 -0.17 15.84
C MET A 1 20.39 -0.25 14.48
N ALA A 2 19.28 -0.98 14.39
CA ALA A 2 18.64 -1.28 13.13
C ALA A 2 17.68 -0.17 12.67
N LYS A 3 17.40 -0.11 11.36
CA LYS A 3 16.44 0.84 10.74
C LYS A 3 15.11 0.15 10.45
N ILE A 4 14.09 0.96 10.13
CA ILE A 4 12.87 0.51 9.48
C ILE A 4 13.07 0.64 7.97
N GLY A 5 13.09 -0.49 7.25
CA GLY A 5 13.11 -0.52 5.80
C GLY A 5 11.70 -0.30 5.24
N VAL A 6 11.57 0.50 4.18
CA VAL A 6 10.31 0.70 3.46
C VAL A 6 10.56 0.45 1.98
N PHE A 7 9.90 -0.56 1.43
CA PHE A 7 10.05 -0.96 0.03
C PHE A 7 8.81 -0.61 -0.78
N ASP A 8 9.02 -0.04 -1.94
CA ASP A 8 8.01 0.12 -2.98
C ASP A 8 8.57 -0.18 -4.37
N SER A 9 7.70 -0.55 -5.29
CA SER A 9 8.09 -0.78 -6.70
C SER A 9 8.37 0.50 -7.49
N GLY A 10 8.04 1.68 -6.93
CA GLY A 10 8.15 2.96 -7.61
C GLY A 10 8.18 4.14 -6.65
N TYR A 11 7.33 5.13 -6.92
CA TYR A 11 7.22 6.35 -6.11
C TYR A 11 6.07 6.32 -5.09
N GLY A 12 5.04 5.49 -5.34
CA GLY A 12 3.80 5.51 -4.56
C GLY A 12 3.99 5.25 -3.08
N GLY A 13 4.93 4.37 -2.71
CA GLY A 13 5.26 4.06 -1.33
C GLY A 13 5.77 5.23 -0.50
N LEU A 14 6.18 6.33 -1.14
CA LEU A 14 6.53 7.57 -0.45
C LEU A 14 5.34 8.16 0.32
N THR A 15 4.10 7.97 -0.16
CA THR A 15 2.89 8.39 0.56
C THR A 15 2.71 7.61 1.88
N ILE A 16 3.08 6.33 1.89
CA ILE A 16 3.07 5.49 3.09
C ILE A 16 4.21 5.88 4.03
N LEU A 17 5.43 6.05 3.50
CA LEU A 17 6.59 6.49 4.28
C LEU A 17 6.33 7.84 4.95
N ASP A 18 5.76 8.81 4.24
CA ASP A 18 5.46 10.13 4.80
C ASP A 18 4.49 10.03 5.99
N ALA A 19 3.42 9.25 5.86
CA ALA A 19 2.48 9.00 6.96
C ALA A 19 3.16 8.31 8.16
N ILE A 20 4.00 7.30 7.90
CA ILE A 20 4.75 6.61 8.95
C ILE A 20 5.69 7.60 9.66
N ARG A 21 6.44 8.42 8.93
CA ARG A 21 7.36 9.39 9.52
C ARG A 21 6.68 10.50 10.31
N ARG A 22 5.48 10.90 9.93
CA ARG A 22 4.66 11.85 10.72
C ARG A 22 4.23 11.26 12.06
N GLU A 23 3.86 9.97 12.08
CA GLU A 23 3.38 9.29 13.30
C GLU A 23 4.53 8.78 14.18
N LEU A 24 5.64 8.40 13.59
CA LEU A 24 6.81 7.79 14.24
C LEU A 24 8.11 8.53 13.87
N PRO A 25 8.21 9.85 14.10
CA PRO A 25 9.31 10.68 13.61
C PRO A 25 10.66 10.36 14.27
N GLN A 26 10.68 9.63 15.39
CA GLN A 26 11.89 9.33 16.14
C GLN A 26 12.76 8.26 15.49
N TYR A 27 12.21 7.36 14.64
CA TYR A 27 12.98 6.25 14.08
C TYR A 27 13.77 6.63 12.83
N ASP A 28 14.79 5.83 12.53
CA ASP A 28 15.56 5.93 11.29
C ASP A 28 14.97 5.02 10.22
N TYR A 29 14.88 5.55 9.01
CA TYR A 29 14.25 4.89 7.87
C TYR A 29 15.22 4.68 6.71
N LEU A 30 15.05 3.58 5.99
CA LEU A 30 15.68 3.31 4.71
C LEU A 30 14.60 3.01 3.67
N TYR A 31 14.34 3.95 2.77
CA TYR A 31 13.42 3.75 1.65
C TYR A 31 14.15 3.14 0.47
N LEU A 32 13.54 2.14 -0.17
CA LEU A 32 14.01 1.54 -1.41
C LEU A 32 12.89 1.54 -2.45
N GLY A 33 13.08 2.31 -3.53
CA GLY A 33 12.21 2.33 -4.70
C GLY A 33 12.82 1.53 -5.85
N ASP A 34 12.15 0.47 -6.28
CA ASP A 34 12.60 -0.36 -7.41
C ASP A 34 12.09 0.18 -8.76
N ASN A 35 12.38 1.43 -9.01
CA ASN A 35 11.86 2.20 -10.14
C ASN A 35 12.32 1.69 -11.51
N ALA A 36 13.52 1.08 -11.60
CA ALA A 36 14.02 0.52 -12.87
C ALA A 36 13.20 -0.68 -13.36
N ARG A 37 12.50 -1.38 -12.45
CA ARG A 37 11.66 -2.55 -12.76
C ARG A 37 10.15 -2.27 -12.61
N ALA A 38 9.78 -1.02 -12.34
CA ALA A 38 8.39 -0.57 -12.29
C ALA A 38 7.73 -0.57 -13.68
N PRO A 39 6.39 -0.71 -13.77
CA PRO A 39 5.44 -0.96 -12.69
C PRO A 39 5.24 -2.45 -12.39
N TYR A 40 5.14 -2.84 -11.12
CA TYR A 40 4.90 -4.25 -10.74
C TYR A 40 3.49 -4.74 -11.07
N GLY A 41 2.54 -3.85 -11.21
CA GLY A 41 1.12 -4.18 -11.40
C GLY A 41 0.77 -4.96 -12.68
N THR A 42 1.71 -5.09 -13.61
CA THR A 42 1.56 -5.81 -14.89
C THR A 42 2.39 -7.09 -14.98
N HIS A 43 3.25 -7.36 -13.99
CA HIS A 43 4.13 -8.53 -13.99
C HIS A 43 3.42 -9.80 -13.46
N SER A 44 3.99 -10.96 -13.81
CA SER A 44 3.56 -12.25 -13.27
C SER A 44 3.90 -12.39 -11.79
N PHE A 45 3.22 -13.34 -11.11
CA PHE A 45 3.49 -13.65 -9.70
C PHE A 45 4.98 -13.92 -9.43
N ASP A 46 5.61 -14.78 -10.22
CA ASP A 46 7.00 -15.20 -10.00
C ASP A 46 7.98 -14.02 -10.14
N VAL A 47 7.73 -13.12 -11.07
CA VAL A 47 8.55 -11.91 -11.27
C VAL A 47 8.40 -10.97 -10.08
N ILE A 48 7.15 -10.67 -9.67
CA ILE A 48 6.88 -9.81 -8.51
C ILE A 48 7.50 -10.38 -7.25
N TYR A 49 7.30 -11.68 -7.00
CA TYR A 49 7.87 -12.36 -5.84
C TYR A 49 9.39 -12.27 -5.83
N ARG A 50 10.07 -12.60 -6.94
CA ARG A 50 11.54 -12.56 -7.03
C ARG A 50 12.08 -11.17 -6.77
N TYR A 51 11.54 -10.14 -7.43
CA TYR A 51 11.98 -8.76 -7.24
C TYR A 51 11.75 -8.26 -5.81
N THR A 52 10.59 -8.59 -5.23
CA THR A 52 10.29 -8.24 -3.85
C THR A 52 11.22 -8.93 -2.86
N LEU A 53 11.54 -10.21 -3.08
CA LEU A 53 12.45 -10.95 -2.21
C LEU A 53 13.88 -10.40 -2.28
N GLU A 54 14.37 -10.04 -3.48
CA GLU A 54 15.68 -9.38 -3.67
C GLU A 54 15.75 -8.08 -2.87
N ALA A 55 14.73 -7.23 -3.01
CA ALA A 55 14.66 -5.96 -2.28
C ALA A 55 14.57 -6.15 -0.75
N VAL A 56 13.78 -7.13 -0.29
CA VAL A 56 13.69 -7.45 1.14
C VAL A 56 15.05 -7.93 1.68
N LYS A 57 15.72 -8.83 0.98
CA LYS A 57 17.05 -9.30 1.37
C LYS A 57 18.03 -8.14 1.45
N TYR A 58 18.08 -7.29 0.43
CA TYR A 58 18.94 -6.11 0.43
C TYR A 58 18.67 -5.21 1.65
N LEU A 59 17.42 -4.87 1.94
CA LEU A 59 17.08 -4.04 3.12
C LEU A 59 17.51 -4.71 4.44
N LEU A 60 17.34 -6.03 4.56
CA LEU A 60 17.78 -6.76 5.74
C LEU A 60 19.32 -6.78 5.88
N GLU A 61 20.05 -6.81 4.77
CA GLU A 61 21.53 -6.69 4.72
C GLU A 61 22.00 -5.26 5.04
N GLN A 62 21.16 -4.24 4.80
CA GLN A 62 21.39 -2.85 5.20
C GLN A 62 20.95 -2.54 6.63
N ASP A 63 20.90 -3.55 7.50
CA ASP A 63 20.54 -3.43 8.92
C ASP A 63 19.10 -2.98 9.19
N CYS A 64 18.15 -3.30 8.33
CA CYS A 64 16.74 -3.13 8.65
C CYS A 64 16.24 -4.33 9.46
N ALA A 65 15.78 -4.11 10.71
CA ALA A 65 15.15 -5.17 11.51
C ALA A 65 13.70 -5.43 11.10
N LEU A 66 13.05 -4.42 10.57
CA LEU A 66 11.65 -4.46 10.14
C LEU A 66 11.56 -3.86 8.73
N VAL A 67 10.94 -4.60 7.81
CA VAL A 67 10.71 -4.14 6.44
C VAL A 67 9.21 -4.00 6.19
N ILE A 68 8.78 -2.84 5.71
CA ILE A 68 7.40 -2.55 5.31
C ILE A 68 7.31 -2.63 3.79
N LEU A 69 6.52 -3.58 3.26
CA LEU A 69 6.16 -3.61 1.85
C LEU A 69 5.07 -2.57 1.61
N ALA A 70 5.45 -1.35 1.26
CA ALA A 70 4.53 -0.26 0.98
C ALA A 70 3.75 -0.52 -0.33
N CYS A 71 4.35 -1.20 -1.32
CA CYS A 71 3.69 -1.58 -2.56
C CYS A 71 2.56 -2.59 -2.32
N ASN A 72 1.32 -2.25 -2.72
CA ASN A 72 0.17 -3.16 -2.64
C ASN A 72 0.37 -4.42 -3.47
N THR A 73 0.90 -4.28 -4.68
CA THR A 73 1.17 -5.42 -5.57
C THR A 73 2.19 -6.39 -4.96
N ALA A 74 3.27 -5.87 -4.38
CA ALA A 74 4.26 -6.67 -3.67
C ALA A 74 3.66 -7.33 -2.42
N SER A 75 2.91 -6.58 -1.60
CA SER A 75 2.20 -7.11 -0.44
C SER A 75 1.22 -8.23 -0.81
N ALA A 76 0.45 -8.06 -1.88
CA ALA A 76 -0.54 -9.02 -2.35
C ALA A 76 0.08 -10.32 -2.88
N LYS A 77 1.20 -10.21 -3.59
CA LYS A 77 1.78 -11.34 -4.34
C LYS A 77 2.95 -12.01 -3.63
N ALA A 78 3.74 -11.29 -2.82
CA ALA A 78 5.00 -11.81 -2.28
C ALA A 78 5.01 -11.99 -0.76
N LEU A 79 4.31 -11.13 0.01
CA LEU A 79 4.46 -11.07 1.46
C LEU A 79 4.28 -12.41 2.16
N ARG A 80 3.17 -13.11 1.88
CA ARG A 80 2.86 -14.39 2.54
C ARG A 80 3.93 -15.44 2.28
N THR A 81 4.41 -15.55 1.03
CA THR A 81 5.47 -16.49 0.66
C THR A 81 6.78 -16.15 1.37
N ILE A 82 7.14 -14.86 1.40
CA ILE A 82 8.34 -14.38 2.11
C ILE A 82 8.25 -14.71 3.61
N GLN A 83 7.13 -14.39 4.26
CA GLN A 83 6.95 -14.64 5.69
C GLN A 83 6.97 -16.13 6.07
N GLN A 84 6.38 -16.98 5.23
CA GLN A 84 6.23 -18.41 5.55
C GLN A 84 7.42 -19.26 5.12
N ARG A 85 8.12 -18.90 4.05
CA ARG A 85 9.19 -19.70 3.46
C ARG A 85 10.57 -19.10 3.64
N ASP A 86 10.74 -17.81 3.29
CA ASP A 86 12.07 -17.21 3.19
C ASP A 86 12.54 -16.59 4.51
N LEU A 87 11.65 -15.91 5.22
CA LEU A 87 11.97 -15.23 6.48
C LEU A 87 12.41 -16.20 7.60
N PRO A 88 11.83 -17.42 7.76
CA PRO A 88 12.32 -18.41 8.69
C PRO A 88 13.76 -18.85 8.41
N LEU A 89 14.14 -19.00 7.14
CA LEU A 89 15.49 -19.33 6.73
C LEU A 89 16.47 -18.17 7.05
N ILE A 90 16.08 -16.95 6.68
CA ILE A 90 16.87 -15.74 6.97
C ILE A 90 17.09 -15.58 8.48
N ASN A 91 16.07 -15.80 9.30
CA ASN A 91 16.17 -15.72 10.76
C ASN A 91 16.93 -16.91 11.38
N GLY A 92 16.92 -18.09 10.75
CA GLY A 92 17.59 -19.29 11.22
C GLY A 92 19.10 -19.25 10.99
N ASP A 93 19.49 -18.92 9.77
CA ASP A 93 20.90 -18.99 9.33
C ASP A 93 21.70 -17.73 9.64
N GLY A 94 21.05 -16.54 9.64
CA GLY A 94 21.72 -15.25 9.74
C GLY A 94 21.87 -14.68 11.16
N LEU A 95 21.09 -15.15 12.15
CA LEU A 95 21.11 -14.58 13.50
C LEU A 95 22.37 -14.90 14.30
N ARG A 96 23.06 -15.98 13.97
CA ARG A 96 24.27 -16.41 14.69
C ARG A 96 25.52 -15.63 14.30
N GLU A 97 25.57 -15.09 13.08
CA GLU A 97 26.77 -14.41 12.56
C GLU A 97 26.69 -12.88 12.63
N THR A 98 25.47 -12.27 12.54
CA THR A 98 25.33 -10.81 12.45
C THR A 98 25.07 -10.11 13.79
N GLY A 99 24.78 -10.85 14.86
CA GLY A 99 24.50 -10.27 16.20
C GLY A 99 23.19 -9.45 16.26
N TYR A 100 22.41 -9.41 15.18
CA TYR A 100 21.11 -8.72 15.12
C TYR A 100 19.97 -9.65 15.59
N GLY A 101 19.01 -9.05 16.27
CA GLY A 101 17.81 -9.75 16.74
C GLY A 101 16.88 -10.20 15.61
N LYS A 102 15.70 -10.66 15.98
CA LYS A 102 14.68 -11.17 15.08
C LYS A 102 14.28 -10.12 14.03
N ARG A 103 14.09 -10.54 12.79
CA ARG A 103 13.69 -9.70 11.64
C ARG A 103 12.29 -10.04 11.19
N ASN A 104 11.53 -9.06 10.67
CA ASN A 104 10.20 -9.29 10.14
C ASN A 104 9.90 -8.43 8.90
N VAL A 105 8.90 -8.86 8.14
CA VAL A 105 8.37 -8.16 6.97
C VAL A 105 6.88 -7.98 7.14
N LEU A 106 6.39 -6.75 7.01
CA LEU A 106 4.98 -6.38 7.13
C LEU A 106 4.47 -5.82 5.81
N GLY A 107 3.17 -5.88 5.57
CA GLY A 107 2.55 -5.34 4.37
C GLY A 107 1.44 -4.33 4.69
N VAL A 108 0.99 -3.61 3.67
CA VAL A 108 0.00 -2.53 3.80
C VAL A 108 -1.45 -2.99 3.67
N ILE A 109 -1.71 -4.22 3.21
CA ILE A 109 -3.08 -4.71 3.02
C ILE A 109 -3.76 -4.95 4.35
N ARG A 110 -3.11 -5.67 5.27
CA ARG A 110 -3.70 -6.07 6.56
C ARG A 110 -4.19 -4.87 7.40
N PRO A 111 -3.38 -3.81 7.63
CA PRO A 111 -3.85 -2.61 8.33
C PRO A 111 -5.07 -1.95 7.68
N THR A 112 -5.11 -1.98 6.35
CA THR A 112 -6.20 -1.37 5.59
C THR A 112 -7.51 -2.14 5.79
N VAL A 113 -7.48 -3.47 5.66
CA VAL A 113 -8.69 -4.29 5.79
C VAL A 113 -9.20 -4.36 7.23
N GLU A 114 -8.32 -4.27 8.24
CA GLU A 114 -8.70 -4.20 9.66
C GLU A 114 -9.51 -2.94 10.00
N ALA A 115 -9.35 -1.86 9.27
CA ALA A 115 -10.11 -0.63 9.46
C ALA A 115 -11.51 -0.67 8.81
N VAL A 116 -11.71 -1.49 7.77
CA VAL A 116 -12.95 -1.51 6.97
C VAL A 116 -14.21 -1.77 7.80
N PRO A 117 -14.26 -2.75 8.74
CA PRO A 117 -15.48 -3.03 9.53
C PRO A 117 -15.96 -1.84 10.37
N GLY A 118 -15.04 -0.95 10.78
CA GLY A 118 -15.38 0.26 11.53
C GLY A 118 -15.87 1.43 10.64
N ILE A 119 -15.76 1.30 9.32
CA ILE A 119 -16.06 2.37 8.36
C ILE A 119 -17.32 2.07 7.56
N THR A 120 -17.42 0.87 6.98
CA THR A 120 -18.61 0.50 6.19
C THR A 120 -19.84 0.32 7.08
N LYS A 121 -21.00 0.77 6.57
CA LYS A 121 -22.31 0.59 7.21
C LYS A 121 -23.15 -0.45 6.49
N THR A 122 -22.91 -0.62 5.19
CA THR A 122 -23.68 -1.55 4.35
C THR A 122 -23.03 -2.93 4.27
N GLY A 123 -21.74 -3.06 4.60
CA GLY A 123 -20.94 -4.24 4.33
C GLY A 123 -20.50 -4.36 2.86
N HIS A 124 -20.89 -3.41 1.98
CA HIS A 124 -20.51 -3.39 0.58
C HIS A 124 -19.25 -2.55 0.36
N VAL A 125 -18.14 -3.21 0.03
CA VAL A 125 -16.80 -2.61 -0.06
C VAL A 125 -16.26 -2.73 -1.47
N GLY A 126 -15.87 -1.61 -2.05
CA GLY A 126 -15.19 -1.56 -3.35
C GLY A 126 -13.68 -1.44 -3.18
N ILE A 127 -12.93 -2.24 -3.94
CA ILE A 127 -11.47 -2.18 -3.98
C ILE A 127 -11.02 -1.69 -5.37
N LEU A 128 -10.40 -0.52 -5.41
CA LEU A 128 -9.76 0.03 -6.62
C LEU A 128 -8.26 -0.31 -6.54
N ALA A 129 -7.74 -1.10 -7.47
CA ALA A 129 -6.36 -1.58 -7.37
C ALA A 129 -5.73 -1.85 -8.76
N THR A 130 -4.44 -2.21 -8.77
CA THR A 130 -3.78 -2.66 -10.00
C THR A 130 -4.31 -4.02 -10.46
N PRO A 131 -4.18 -4.38 -11.75
CA PRO A 131 -4.59 -5.69 -12.24
C PRO A 131 -3.99 -6.86 -11.45
N ALA A 132 -2.70 -6.79 -11.10
CA ALA A 132 -2.05 -7.84 -10.32
C ALA A 132 -2.59 -7.95 -8.89
N THR A 133 -2.91 -6.83 -8.23
CA THR A 133 -3.53 -6.83 -6.90
C THR A 133 -4.94 -7.42 -6.95
N VAL A 134 -5.77 -7.02 -7.92
CA VAL A 134 -7.11 -7.58 -8.11
C VAL A 134 -7.04 -9.09 -8.37
N SER A 135 -6.19 -9.52 -9.30
CA SER A 135 -6.04 -10.95 -9.63
C SER A 135 -5.49 -11.81 -8.49
N SER A 136 -4.93 -11.21 -7.44
CA SER A 136 -4.45 -11.94 -6.26
C SER A 136 -5.56 -12.32 -5.29
N GLU A 137 -6.70 -11.62 -5.37
CA GLU A 137 -7.81 -11.70 -4.41
C GLU A 137 -7.41 -11.42 -2.95
N SER A 138 -6.21 -10.87 -2.71
CA SER A 138 -5.66 -10.70 -1.35
C SER A 138 -6.54 -9.83 -0.47
N TYR A 139 -7.18 -8.78 -1.02
CA TYR A 139 -8.12 -7.95 -0.26
C TYR A 139 -9.38 -8.73 0.11
N VAL A 140 -9.93 -9.52 -0.81
CA VAL A 140 -11.12 -10.35 -0.57
C VAL A 140 -10.82 -11.35 0.55
N LEU A 141 -9.74 -12.12 0.38
CA LEU A 141 -9.34 -13.16 1.34
C LEU A 141 -9.03 -12.61 2.75
N GLU A 142 -8.41 -11.44 2.84
CA GLU A 142 -8.11 -10.84 4.16
C GLU A 142 -9.37 -10.20 4.80
N LEU A 143 -10.26 -9.60 4.01
CA LEU A 143 -11.54 -9.09 4.51
C LEU A 143 -12.45 -10.23 4.99
N GLU A 144 -12.58 -11.32 4.24
CA GLU A 144 -13.36 -12.49 4.63
C GLU A 144 -12.88 -13.02 5.99
N LYS A 145 -11.58 -13.21 6.19
CA LYS A 145 -11.02 -13.68 7.48
C LYS A 145 -11.36 -12.75 8.66
N ILE A 146 -11.40 -11.43 8.43
CA ILE A 146 -11.75 -10.47 9.49
C ILE A 146 -13.24 -10.59 9.81
N TYR A 147 -14.08 -10.69 8.80
CA TYR A 147 -15.53 -10.78 8.98
C TYR A 147 -16.00 -12.12 9.54
N GLU A 148 -15.29 -13.24 9.27
CA GLU A 148 -15.56 -14.54 9.92
C GLU A 148 -15.50 -14.45 11.45
N GLY A 149 -14.70 -13.54 12.02
CA GLY A 149 -14.56 -13.32 13.47
C GLY A 149 -15.51 -12.28 14.06
N LEU A 150 -16.36 -11.64 13.25
CA LEU A 150 -17.26 -10.56 13.69
C LEU A 150 -18.73 -10.99 13.65
N PRO A 151 -19.58 -10.48 14.58
CA PRO A 151 -21.02 -10.65 14.45
C PRO A 151 -21.52 -9.93 13.19
N VAL A 152 -22.03 -10.70 12.23
CA VAL A 152 -22.55 -10.17 10.96
C VAL A 152 -23.93 -9.54 11.22
N THR A 153 -24.03 -8.23 10.95
CA THR A 153 -25.32 -7.52 10.92
C THR A 153 -25.67 -7.21 9.47
N GLY A 154 -26.88 -7.55 9.02
CA GLY A 154 -27.31 -7.34 7.63
C GLY A 154 -26.96 -8.49 6.68
N ASP A 155 -26.79 -8.18 5.38
CA ASP A 155 -26.56 -9.16 4.31
C ASP A 155 -25.12 -9.73 4.28
N GLY A 156 -24.28 -9.38 5.25
CA GLY A 156 -22.89 -9.80 5.34
C GLY A 156 -21.92 -8.91 4.57
N LEU A 157 -20.65 -9.36 4.46
CA LEU A 157 -19.63 -8.68 3.67
C LEU A 157 -19.79 -8.98 2.18
N ARG A 158 -19.78 -7.95 1.36
CA ARG A 158 -19.64 -8.05 -0.09
C ARG A 158 -18.47 -7.21 -0.60
N VAL A 159 -17.50 -7.85 -1.22
CA VAL A 159 -16.30 -7.19 -1.76
C VAL A 159 -16.37 -7.18 -3.28
N THR A 160 -16.33 -6.00 -3.87
CA THR A 160 -16.30 -5.81 -5.32
C THR A 160 -14.95 -5.18 -5.71
N GLN A 161 -14.23 -5.79 -6.65
CA GLN A 161 -12.93 -5.30 -7.09
C GLN A 161 -12.98 -4.72 -8.50
N GLN A 162 -12.22 -3.65 -8.72
CA GLN A 162 -12.02 -3.02 -10.02
C GLN A 162 -10.54 -2.77 -10.27
N ALA A 163 -10.02 -3.35 -11.36
CA ALA A 163 -8.68 -3.04 -11.83
C ALA A 163 -8.66 -1.66 -12.51
N CYS A 164 -7.65 -0.85 -12.17
CA CYS A 164 -7.45 0.52 -12.68
C CYS A 164 -6.08 0.63 -13.36
N PRO A 165 -5.87 -0.02 -14.53
CA PRO A 165 -4.54 -0.14 -15.14
C PRO A 165 -3.93 1.19 -15.56
N MET A 166 -4.74 2.21 -15.88
CA MET A 166 -4.24 3.49 -16.37
C MET A 166 -3.84 4.47 -15.27
N TRP A 167 -4.26 4.27 -14.01
CA TRP A 167 -4.02 5.27 -12.97
C TRP A 167 -2.54 5.41 -12.61
N VAL A 168 -1.79 4.32 -12.45
CA VAL A 168 -0.35 4.39 -12.15
C VAL A 168 0.42 5.08 -13.28
N PRO A 169 0.31 4.68 -14.56
CA PRO A 169 0.96 5.37 -15.67
C PRO A 169 0.65 6.87 -15.76
N LEU A 170 -0.61 7.27 -15.56
CA LEU A 170 -1.01 8.68 -15.57
C LEU A 170 -0.36 9.48 -14.43
N ILE A 171 -0.27 8.88 -13.24
CA ILE A 171 0.34 9.53 -12.09
C ILE A 171 1.84 9.69 -12.29
N GLU A 172 2.53 8.63 -12.70
CA GLU A 172 3.98 8.65 -12.93
C GLU A 172 4.39 9.57 -14.08
N ALA A 173 3.53 9.74 -15.08
CA ALA A 173 3.71 10.70 -16.16
C ALA A 173 3.38 12.16 -15.76
N GLY A 174 2.91 12.41 -14.53
CA GLY A 174 2.48 13.75 -14.09
C GLY A 174 1.16 14.22 -14.72
N GLU A 175 0.40 13.30 -15.35
CA GLU A 175 -0.85 13.59 -16.04
C GLU A 175 -2.09 13.57 -15.14
N HIS A 176 -1.92 13.18 -13.85
CA HIS A 176 -3.01 12.97 -12.90
C HIS A 176 -3.87 14.22 -12.63
N ASN A 177 -3.33 15.43 -12.84
CA ASN A 177 -4.08 16.68 -12.68
C ASN A 177 -4.80 17.13 -13.98
N LYS A 178 -4.55 16.46 -15.11
CA LYS A 178 -5.12 16.83 -16.42
C LYS A 178 -6.46 16.16 -16.67
N ALA A 179 -7.20 16.65 -17.68
CA ALA A 179 -8.53 16.14 -18.05
C ALA A 179 -8.54 14.67 -18.48
N GLY A 180 -7.43 14.16 -19.05
CA GLY A 180 -7.32 12.73 -19.38
C GLY A 180 -7.46 11.81 -18.18
N ALA A 181 -7.01 12.24 -17.00
CA ALA A 181 -7.19 11.48 -15.78
C ALA A 181 -8.67 11.43 -15.33
N ASP A 182 -9.45 12.50 -15.55
CA ASP A 182 -10.88 12.55 -15.19
C ASP A 182 -11.67 11.46 -15.92
N TYR A 183 -11.36 11.22 -17.20
CA TYR A 183 -11.98 10.16 -17.99
C TYR A 183 -11.78 8.78 -17.34
N PHE A 184 -10.53 8.41 -17.04
CA PHE A 184 -10.24 7.09 -16.44
C PHE A 184 -10.71 6.98 -14.98
N VAL A 185 -10.79 8.08 -14.25
CA VAL A 185 -11.40 8.09 -12.90
C VAL A 185 -12.88 7.78 -13.02
N GLU A 186 -13.60 8.45 -13.92
CA GLU A 186 -15.02 8.21 -14.13
C GLU A 186 -15.30 6.79 -14.64
N GLU A 187 -14.54 6.31 -15.61
CA GLU A 187 -14.70 4.97 -16.20
C GLU A 187 -14.63 3.87 -15.13
N TYR A 188 -13.58 3.89 -14.29
CA TYR A 188 -13.42 2.82 -13.30
C TYR A 188 -14.39 2.94 -12.12
N LEU A 189 -14.74 4.17 -11.72
CA LEU A 189 -15.75 4.38 -10.69
C LEU A 189 -17.15 3.95 -11.16
N ARG A 190 -17.53 4.26 -12.40
CA ARG A 190 -18.78 3.74 -12.97
C ARG A 190 -18.79 2.23 -13.00
N ALA A 191 -17.71 1.62 -13.52
CA ALA A 191 -17.62 0.17 -13.64
C ALA A 191 -17.79 -0.54 -12.28
N ILE A 192 -17.21 -0.04 -11.20
CA ILE A 192 -17.35 -0.68 -9.88
C ILE A 192 -18.71 -0.43 -9.26
N LEU A 193 -19.26 0.79 -9.37
CA LEU A 193 -20.56 1.17 -8.79
C LEU A 193 -21.75 0.60 -9.57
N GLU A 194 -21.59 0.27 -10.85
CA GLU A 194 -22.57 -0.48 -11.63
C GLU A 194 -22.60 -1.97 -11.24
N LYS A 195 -21.44 -2.57 -10.91
CA LYS A 195 -21.35 -3.94 -10.40
C LYS A 195 -22.00 -4.09 -9.03
N ASP A 196 -21.82 -3.09 -8.17
CA ASP A 196 -22.41 -3.07 -6.83
C ASP A 196 -22.81 -1.65 -6.42
N PRO A 197 -24.07 -1.27 -6.65
CA PRO A 197 -24.58 0.05 -6.30
C PRO A 197 -24.73 0.32 -4.81
N GLN A 198 -24.54 -0.69 -3.95
CA GLN A 198 -24.64 -0.57 -2.50
C GLN A 198 -23.31 -0.24 -1.83
N ILE A 199 -22.22 -0.15 -2.59
CA ILE A 199 -20.90 0.25 -2.07
C ILE A 199 -21.02 1.59 -1.35
N ASP A 200 -20.62 1.58 -0.08
CA ASP A 200 -20.48 2.78 0.76
C ASP A 200 -19.02 3.05 1.14
N THR A 201 -18.11 2.13 0.84
CA THR A 201 -16.70 2.23 1.18
C THR A 201 -15.85 1.83 -0.02
N LEU A 202 -14.96 2.73 -0.47
CA LEU A 202 -13.97 2.49 -1.51
C LEU A 202 -12.56 2.51 -0.92
N VAL A 203 -11.82 1.43 -1.11
CA VAL A 203 -10.42 1.32 -0.71
C VAL A 203 -9.51 1.62 -1.89
N LEU A 204 -8.58 2.57 -1.70
CA LEU A 204 -7.51 2.85 -2.66
C LEU A 204 -6.38 1.84 -2.47
N GLY A 205 -6.50 0.69 -3.14
CA GLY A 205 -5.59 -0.47 -3.04
C GLY A 205 -4.30 -0.31 -3.87
N CYS A 206 -3.81 0.92 -4.01
CA CYS A 206 -2.51 1.24 -4.60
C CYS A 206 -1.98 2.54 -4.01
N THR A 207 -0.70 2.57 -3.71
CA THR A 207 -0.01 3.70 -3.07
C THR A 207 0.04 4.98 -3.91
N HIS A 208 -0.14 4.87 -5.22
CA HIS A 208 -0.24 6.02 -6.12
C HIS A 208 -1.60 6.72 -6.07
N TYR A 209 -2.67 5.98 -5.80
CA TYR A 209 -4.05 6.46 -5.98
C TYR A 209 -4.46 7.63 -5.07
N PRO A 210 -3.84 7.87 -3.90
CA PRO A 210 -4.09 9.08 -3.12
C PRO A 210 -3.88 10.39 -3.89
N LEU A 211 -3.00 10.42 -4.92
CA LEU A 211 -2.82 11.58 -5.78
C LEU A 211 -4.03 11.89 -6.68
N LEU A 212 -4.92 10.91 -6.89
CA LEU A 212 -6.19 11.09 -7.60
C LEU A 212 -7.36 11.31 -6.64
N LYS A 213 -7.14 11.32 -5.31
CA LYS A 213 -8.22 11.29 -4.32
C LYS A 213 -9.27 12.39 -4.54
N GLU A 214 -8.86 13.64 -4.78
CA GLU A 214 -9.80 14.74 -5.02
C GLU A 214 -10.66 14.53 -6.26
N LYS A 215 -10.10 13.94 -7.31
CA LYS A 215 -10.86 13.59 -8.53
C LYS A 215 -11.81 12.43 -8.27
N ILE A 216 -11.36 11.43 -7.51
CA ILE A 216 -12.17 10.27 -7.10
C ILE A 216 -13.34 10.73 -6.23
N ASP A 217 -13.10 11.55 -5.20
CA ASP A 217 -14.14 12.12 -4.32
C ASP A 217 -15.23 12.84 -5.13
N ARG A 218 -14.82 13.81 -5.96
CA ARG A 218 -15.77 14.58 -6.80
C ARG A 218 -16.55 13.71 -7.78
N CYS A 219 -15.90 12.71 -8.37
CA CYS A 219 -16.54 11.83 -9.34
C CYS A 219 -17.48 10.85 -8.65
N ALA A 220 -17.11 10.29 -7.50
CA ALA A 220 -17.95 9.40 -6.71
C ALA A 220 -19.23 10.09 -6.26
N ASP A 221 -19.14 11.32 -5.75
CA ASP A 221 -20.30 12.14 -5.36
C ASP A 221 -21.24 12.40 -6.53
N ARG A 222 -20.71 12.73 -7.71
CA ARG A 222 -21.48 12.97 -8.93
C ARG A 222 -22.21 11.71 -9.39
N ILE A 223 -21.51 10.57 -9.45
CA ILE A 223 -22.10 9.29 -9.85
C ILE A 223 -23.17 8.88 -8.84
N GLN A 224 -22.89 8.96 -7.55
CA GLN A 224 -23.83 8.60 -6.50
C GLN A 224 -25.08 9.49 -6.54
N THR A 225 -24.93 10.79 -6.78
CA THR A 225 -26.08 11.70 -6.94
C THR A 225 -26.96 11.31 -8.13
N ALA A 226 -26.34 10.95 -9.27
CA ALA A 226 -27.06 10.48 -10.45
C ALA A 226 -27.81 9.14 -10.18
N LEU A 227 -27.15 8.22 -9.45
CA LEU A 227 -27.76 6.94 -9.07
C LEU A 227 -28.89 7.09 -8.03
N ARG A 228 -28.85 8.12 -7.17
CA ARG A 228 -29.90 8.44 -6.17
C ARG A 228 -31.19 8.98 -6.81
N ALA A 229 -31.11 9.62 -7.97
CA ALA A 229 -32.26 10.06 -8.71
C ALA A 229 -33.17 8.88 -9.11
N ASP A 230 -32.63 7.67 -9.15
CA ASP A 230 -33.33 6.39 -9.34
C ASP A 230 -33.54 5.72 -7.97
N ARG A 231 -34.53 6.12 -7.22
CA ARG A 231 -34.96 5.82 -5.82
C ARG A 231 -34.67 4.44 -5.20
N THR A 232 -33.84 3.59 -5.79
CA THR A 232 -33.60 2.19 -5.39
C THR A 232 -32.25 1.97 -4.68
N LYS A 233 -31.43 3.03 -4.42
CA LYS A 233 -30.02 2.88 -4.04
C LYS A 233 -29.64 3.62 -2.74
N THR A 234 -28.60 3.18 -2.06
CA THR A 234 -28.20 3.58 -0.70
C THR A 234 -28.10 5.11 -0.49
N ASN A 235 -28.48 5.57 0.72
CA ASN A 235 -28.44 6.99 1.12
C ASN A 235 -27.11 7.41 1.79
N SER A 236 -26.15 6.50 1.96
CA SER A 236 -24.89 6.82 2.63
C SER A 236 -23.85 7.39 1.65
N PRO A 237 -23.10 8.45 2.00
CA PRO A 237 -21.98 8.92 1.19
C PRO A 237 -20.90 7.84 1.13
N ILE A 238 -20.21 7.75 -0.02
CA ILE A 238 -19.09 6.81 -0.18
C ILE A 238 -17.92 7.32 0.63
N GLN A 239 -17.39 6.45 1.50
CA GLN A 239 -16.15 6.72 2.23
C GLN A 239 -14.96 6.23 1.43
N ILE A 240 -13.97 7.11 1.18
CA ILE A 240 -12.77 6.74 0.43
C ILE A 240 -11.60 6.59 1.40
N ILE A 241 -11.08 5.36 1.49
CA ILE A 241 -9.99 4.98 2.38
C ILE A 241 -8.65 5.08 1.64
N SER A 242 -7.77 5.93 2.16
CA SER A 242 -6.34 5.94 1.85
C SER A 242 -5.57 5.19 2.93
N GLN A 243 -4.44 4.58 2.56
CA GLN A 243 -3.75 3.61 3.43
C GLN A 243 -2.76 4.24 4.41
N GLY A 244 -2.18 5.41 4.10
CA GLY A 244 -1.02 5.97 4.82
C GLY A 244 -1.19 5.98 6.33
N ASP A 245 -2.21 6.68 6.83
CA ASP A 245 -2.44 6.85 8.26
C ASP A 245 -2.83 5.52 8.95
N LEU A 246 -3.55 4.64 8.25
CA LEU A 246 -3.90 3.31 8.77
C LEU A 246 -2.66 2.44 8.98
N VAL A 247 -1.75 2.45 8.01
CA VAL A 247 -0.47 1.71 8.08
C VAL A 247 0.41 2.29 9.18
N ALA A 248 0.50 3.62 9.29
CA ALA A 248 1.28 4.29 10.31
C ALA A 248 0.80 3.97 11.73
N ASN A 249 -0.51 4.05 11.97
CA ASN A 249 -1.12 3.71 13.26
C ASN A 249 -0.95 2.22 13.60
N SER A 250 -1.14 1.34 12.61
CA SER A 250 -0.93 -0.11 12.81
C SER A 250 0.53 -0.44 13.12
N LEU A 251 1.49 0.22 12.47
CA LEU A 251 2.92 0.05 12.78
C LEU A 251 3.24 0.53 14.20
N LYS A 252 2.68 1.66 14.63
CA LYS A 252 2.84 2.17 16.00
C LYS A 252 2.34 1.16 17.03
N ASP A 253 1.13 0.62 16.84
CA ASP A 253 0.57 -0.42 17.69
C ASP A 253 1.40 -1.72 17.64
N TYR A 254 1.85 -2.12 16.46
CA TYR A 254 2.75 -3.26 16.30
C TYR A 254 4.02 -3.12 17.14
N LEU A 255 4.70 -1.98 17.07
CA LEU A 255 5.93 -1.72 17.83
C LEU A 255 5.69 -1.64 19.35
N GLN A 256 4.49 -1.24 19.79
CA GLN A 256 4.12 -1.28 21.21
C GLN A 256 3.96 -2.72 21.71
N ARG A 257 3.35 -3.60 20.91
CA ARG A 257 3.13 -5.01 21.25
C ARG A 257 4.36 -5.89 21.05
N HIS A 258 5.37 -5.40 20.32
CA HIS A 258 6.57 -6.14 19.96
C HIS A 258 7.85 -5.40 20.38
N PRO A 259 8.15 -5.36 21.70
CA PRO A 259 9.34 -4.67 22.21
C PRO A 259 10.65 -5.22 21.64
N GLU A 260 10.67 -6.50 21.25
CA GLU A 260 11.82 -7.16 20.63
C GLU A 260 12.25 -6.51 19.30
N TYR A 261 11.36 -5.85 18.58
CA TYR A 261 11.71 -5.03 17.40
C TYR A 261 12.00 -3.59 17.82
N ARG A 262 11.13 -2.99 18.63
CA ARG A 262 11.24 -1.59 19.05
C ARG A 262 12.60 -1.27 19.67
N GLU A 263 13.13 -2.16 20.52
CA GLU A 263 14.38 -1.96 21.25
C GLU A 263 15.63 -2.07 20.37
N GLN A 264 15.51 -2.67 19.17
CA GLN A 264 16.58 -2.76 18.19
C GLN A 264 16.68 -1.50 17.33
N LEU A 265 15.57 -0.74 17.18
CA LEU A 265 15.46 0.36 16.23
C LEU A 265 16.27 1.57 16.70
N SER A 266 17.02 2.16 15.77
CA SER A 266 17.70 3.45 15.96
C SER A 266 16.72 4.61 15.96
N GLN A 267 17.06 5.64 16.72
CA GLN A 267 16.20 6.80 16.98
C GLN A 267 16.96 8.10 16.66
N GLY A 268 17.23 8.34 15.38
CA GLY A 268 17.85 9.55 14.87
C GLY A 268 16.92 10.45 14.05
N GLY A 269 15.72 9.94 13.69
CA GLY A 269 14.75 10.65 12.85
C GLY A 269 15.20 10.81 11.39
N SER A 270 16.25 10.09 11.00
CA SER A 270 16.83 10.17 9.65
C SER A 270 16.04 9.35 8.63
N CYS A 271 16.18 9.70 7.35
CA CYS A 271 15.65 8.91 6.25
C CYS A 271 16.63 8.93 5.08
N THR A 272 17.09 7.75 4.68
CA THR A 272 17.89 7.55 3.47
C THR A 272 16.99 7.03 2.37
N TYR A 273 17.17 7.53 1.15
CA TYR A 273 16.40 7.12 -0.02
C TYR A 273 17.30 6.43 -1.03
N LEU A 274 16.92 5.22 -1.42
CA LEU A 274 17.61 4.42 -2.41
C LEU A 274 16.68 4.15 -3.60
N THR A 275 17.26 4.09 -4.80
CA THR A 275 16.53 3.75 -6.02
C THR A 275 17.37 2.87 -6.94
N THR A 276 16.70 2.00 -7.71
CA THR A 276 17.33 1.23 -8.80
C THR A 276 17.37 2.00 -10.12
N GLU A 277 16.73 3.17 -10.20
CA GLU A 277 16.72 4.10 -11.35
C GLU A 277 17.75 5.21 -11.14
N ASN A 278 17.91 6.10 -12.12
CA ASN A 278 18.73 7.30 -11.98
C ASN A 278 18.32 8.13 -10.76
N ALA A 279 19.29 8.42 -9.87
CA ALA A 279 19.05 9.06 -8.58
C ALA A 279 18.49 10.48 -8.71
N ASP A 280 18.95 11.27 -9.70
CA ASP A 280 18.46 12.63 -9.91
C ASP A 280 17.00 12.63 -10.38
N ARG A 281 16.66 11.74 -11.33
CA ARG A 281 15.28 11.56 -11.79
C ARG A 281 14.36 11.11 -10.67
N PHE A 282 14.81 10.16 -9.87
CA PHE A 282 14.06 9.72 -8.69
C PHE A 282 13.85 10.89 -7.72
N SER A 283 14.91 11.63 -7.39
CA SER A 283 14.86 12.73 -6.43
C SER A 283 13.87 13.82 -6.84
N GLN A 284 13.83 14.18 -8.13
CA GLN A 284 12.85 15.12 -8.67
C GLN A 284 11.41 14.64 -8.50
N SER A 285 11.12 13.40 -8.92
CA SER A 285 9.78 12.81 -8.81
C SER A 285 9.36 12.61 -7.36
N ALA A 286 10.23 12.06 -6.52
CA ALA A 286 9.99 11.84 -5.09
C ALA A 286 9.67 13.14 -4.36
N SER A 287 10.36 14.23 -4.70
CA SER A 287 10.11 15.55 -4.12
C SER A 287 8.70 16.05 -4.39
N LEU A 288 8.12 15.71 -5.56
CA LEU A 288 6.72 16.04 -5.88
C LEU A 288 5.73 15.21 -5.05
N PHE A 289 6.04 13.93 -4.77
CA PHE A 289 5.20 13.05 -3.95
C PHE A 289 5.18 13.46 -2.48
N ILE A 290 6.32 13.86 -1.94
CA ILE A 290 6.48 14.19 -0.51
C ILE A 290 6.22 15.69 -0.25
N GLY A 291 6.31 16.54 -1.28
CA GLY A 291 6.18 18.00 -1.12
C GLY A 291 7.40 18.67 -0.48
N SER A 292 8.53 17.97 -0.37
CA SER A 292 9.79 18.46 0.15
C SER A 292 10.98 17.85 -0.60
N PRO A 293 12.16 18.51 -0.63
CA PRO A 293 13.33 18.00 -1.34
C PRO A 293 13.76 16.62 -0.85
N VAL A 294 13.96 15.70 -1.78
CA VAL A 294 14.50 14.35 -1.56
C VAL A 294 15.81 14.23 -2.30
N GLN A 295 16.80 13.64 -1.66
CA GLN A 295 18.06 13.24 -2.28
C GLN A 295 18.20 11.73 -2.16
N ALA A 296 18.28 11.04 -3.28
CA ALA A 296 18.39 9.60 -3.35
C ALA A 296 19.77 9.16 -3.84
N GLU A 297 20.11 7.93 -3.52
CA GLU A 297 21.31 7.23 -3.98
C GLU A 297 20.89 6.08 -4.91
N HIS A 298 21.66 5.89 -5.99
CA HIS A 298 21.44 4.77 -6.90
C HIS A 298 22.05 3.49 -6.34
N ILE A 299 21.30 2.39 -6.45
CA ILE A 299 21.79 1.05 -6.14
C ILE A 299 21.44 0.07 -7.26
N ALA A 300 22.15 -1.05 -7.34
CA ALA A 300 21.79 -2.22 -8.15
C ALA A 300 21.29 -3.35 -7.24
N LEU A 301 20.17 -3.99 -7.65
CA LEU A 301 19.62 -5.20 -7.02
C LEU A 301 19.91 -6.42 -7.88
#